data_5b4c81872d5fe1da51cb79091cf67925
#
_entry.id   5b4c81872d5fe1da51cb79091cf67925
#
_cell.length_a   1.000
_cell.length_b   1.000
_cell.length_c   1.000
_cell.angle_alpha   90.00
_cell.angle_beta   90.00
_cell.angle_gamma   90.00
#
_symmetry.space_group_name_H-M   'P 1'
#
loop_
_entity.id
_entity.type
_entity.pdbx_description
1 polymer ?
#
loop_
_entity_poly.entity_id
_entity_poly.type
_entity_poly.pdbx_seq_one_letter_code
_entity_poly.pdbx_strand_id
1 'polypeptide(L)'
;MNSKVNDIICTVSNLFHSKGYENTKLSEILAETGIGKGQFYHYFKSKRELGEAVIDHLIAEMTEELFVGILDQSLPPKVKLQKMLDTVLTLQMEHEGKRGCPIGNLAIELSEHDPLFREKLAHFFEQWEKKVQLMLDE
;
A
#
# COMPACT_ATOMS: atom_id res chain seq x y z
N MET A 1 -9.27 10.30 -12.39
CA MET A 1 -8.48 9.12 -12.78
C MET A 1 -9.37 8.12 -13.50
N ASN A 2 -8.84 7.41 -14.50
CA ASN A 2 -9.57 6.40 -15.26
C ASN A 2 -9.99 5.23 -14.34
N SER A 3 -11.30 4.92 -14.29
CA SER A 3 -11.82 3.83 -13.44
C SER A 3 -11.22 2.47 -13.78
N LYS A 4 -10.92 2.22 -15.06
CA LYS A 4 -10.27 0.97 -15.49
C LYS A 4 -8.85 0.84 -14.93
N VAL A 5 -8.09 1.92 -14.92
CA VAL A 5 -6.75 1.95 -14.32
C VAL A 5 -6.83 1.69 -12.82
N ASN A 6 -7.79 2.30 -12.13
CA ASN A 6 -8.01 2.05 -10.71
C ASN A 6 -8.35 0.58 -10.42
N ASP A 7 -9.21 -0.03 -11.24
CA ASP A 7 -9.56 -1.44 -11.09
C ASP A 7 -8.34 -2.33 -11.24
N ILE A 8 -7.48 -2.05 -12.21
CA ILE A 8 -6.22 -2.77 -12.42
C ILE A 8 -5.32 -2.63 -11.19
N ILE A 9 -5.13 -1.40 -10.72
CA ILE A 9 -4.27 -1.12 -9.56
C ILE A 9 -4.80 -1.85 -8.31
N CYS A 10 -6.10 -1.81 -8.04
CA CYS A 10 -6.69 -2.51 -6.90
C CYS A 10 -6.51 -4.02 -6.98
N THR A 11 -6.75 -4.60 -8.16
CA THR A 11 -6.56 -6.05 -8.39
C THR A 11 -5.10 -6.46 -8.16
N VAL A 12 -4.17 -5.70 -8.74
CA VAL A 12 -2.74 -6.01 -8.64
C VAL A 12 -2.21 -5.77 -7.23
N SER A 13 -2.75 -4.76 -6.53
CA SER A 13 -2.44 -4.52 -5.11
C SER A 13 -2.72 -5.77 -4.27
N ASN A 14 -3.85 -6.43 -4.50
CA ASN A 14 -4.21 -7.67 -3.81
C ASN A 14 -3.26 -8.82 -4.19
N LEU A 15 -2.89 -8.94 -5.46
CA LEU A 15 -1.92 -9.93 -5.91
C LEU A 15 -0.56 -9.74 -5.23
N PHE A 16 -0.05 -8.52 -5.21
CA PHE A 16 1.24 -8.22 -4.55
C PHE A 16 1.19 -8.48 -3.05
N HIS A 17 0.05 -8.19 -2.41
CA HIS A 17 -0.13 -8.46 -0.99
C HIS A 17 -0.09 -9.95 -0.68
N SER A 18 -0.69 -10.78 -1.53
CA SER A 18 -0.76 -12.24 -1.31
C SER A 18 0.49 -13.00 -1.78
N LYS A 19 1.14 -12.54 -2.85
CA LYS A 19 2.22 -13.27 -3.53
C LYS A 19 3.57 -12.55 -3.55
N GLY A 20 3.58 -11.25 -3.30
CA GLY A 20 4.75 -10.39 -3.49
C GLY A 20 4.86 -9.87 -4.91
N TYR A 21 5.71 -8.88 -5.08
CA TYR A 21 5.93 -8.21 -6.38
C TYR A 21 6.66 -9.13 -7.37
N GLU A 22 7.81 -9.67 -6.98
CA GLU A 22 8.64 -10.50 -7.87
C GLU A 22 7.93 -11.79 -8.28
N ASN A 23 7.17 -12.39 -7.37
CA ASN A 23 6.45 -13.65 -7.62
C ASN A 23 5.17 -13.48 -8.43
N THR A 24 4.73 -12.26 -8.70
CA THR A 24 3.55 -11.99 -9.51
C THR A 24 3.96 -11.76 -10.95
N LYS A 25 3.61 -12.69 -11.83
CA LYS A 25 3.97 -12.63 -13.26
C LYS A 25 2.96 -11.79 -14.03
N LEU A 26 3.40 -11.22 -15.16
CA LEU A 26 2.52 -10.46 -16.05
C LEU A 26 1.31 -11.30 -16.49
N SER A 27 1.52 -12.57 -16.81
CA SER A 27 0.43 -13.49 -17.20
C SER A 27 -0.66 -13.59 -16.12
N GLU A 28 -0.28 -13.61 -14.85
CA GLU A 28 -1.22 -13.62 -13.74
C GLU A 28 -1.98 -12.29 -13.63
N ILE A 29 -1.28 -11.19 -13.82
CA ILE A 29 -1.88 -9.84 -13.82
C ILE A 29 -2.94 -9.76 -14.92
N LEU A 30 -2.61 -10.20 -16.13
CA LEU A 30 -3.55 -10.19 -17.25
C LEU A 30 -4.77 -11.06 -16.97
N ALA A 31 -4.54 -12.25 -16.42
CA ALA A 31 -5.63 -13.20 -16.10
C ALA A 31 -6.57 -12.62 -15.04
N GLU A 32 -6.04 -12.05 -13.96
CA GLU A 32 -6.85 -11.50 -12.85
C GLU A 32 -7.58 -10.22 -13.23
N THR A 33 -6.96 -9.37 -14.06
CA THR A 33 -7.56 -8.10 -14.48
C THR A 33 -8.49 -8.26 -15.69
N GLY A 34 -8.40 -9.36 -16.40
CA GLY A 34 -9.22 -9.61 -17.60
C GLY A 34 -8.85 -8.74 -18.80
N ILE A 35 -7.66 -8.15 -18.82
CA ILE A 35 -7.20 -7.32 -19.94
C ILE A 35 -6.18 -8.06 -20.79
N GLY A 36 -6.08 -7.66 -22.07
CA GLY A 36 -5.05 -8.17 -22.96
C GLY A 36 -3.72 -7.45 -22.77
N LYS A 37 -2.67 -8.05 -23.32
CA LYS A 37 -1.31 -7.53 -23.25
C LYS A 37 -1.17 -6.13 -23.85
N GLY A 38 -1.83 -5.90 -24.99
CA GLY A 38 -1.84 -4.59 -25.65
C GLY A 38 -2.48 -3.51 -24.79
N GLN A 39 -3.59 -3.83 -24.13
CA GLN A 39 -4.28 -2.92 -23.21
C GLN A 39 -3.43 -2.62 -21.99
N PHE A 40 -2.74 -3.62 -21.45
CA PHE A 40 -1.81 -3.42 -20.34
C PHE A 40 -0.74 -2.38 -20.71
N TYR A 41 -0.06 -2.58 -21.85
CA TYR A 41 1.00 -1.67 -22.28
C TYR A 41 0.50 -0.30 -22.74
N HIS A 42 -0.80 -0.17 -22.98
CA HIS A 42 -1.41 1.14 -23.18
C HIS A 42 -1.45 1.96 -21.89
N TYR A 43 -1.68 1.30 -20.74
CA TYR A 43 -1.77 1.96 -19.43
C TYR A 43 -0.42 2.04 -18.71
N PHE A 44 0.42 1.02 -18.81
CA PHE A 44 1.67 0.93 -18.10
C PHE A 44 2.79 0.46 -19.04
N LYS A 45 3.92 1.16 -19.04
CA LYS A 45 5.06 0.80 -19.90
C LYS A 45 5.74 -0.48 -19.47
N SER A 46 5.64 -0.82 -18.19
CA SER A 46 6.31 -1.97 -17.60
C SER A 46 5.62 -2.42 -16.32
N LYS A 47 5.95 -3.60 -15.85
CA LYS A 47 5.54 -4.08 -14.52
C LYS A 47 6.05 -3.14 -13.42
N ARG A 48 7.25 -2.56 -13.59
CA ARG A 48 7.82 -1.62 -12.62
C ARG A 48 6.98 -0.35 -12.51
N GLU A 49 6.52 0.19 -13.62
CA GLU A 49 5.63 1.36 -13.63
C GLU A 49 4.30 1.05 -12.93
N LEU A 50 3.74 -0.13 -13.17
CA LEU A 50 2.57 -0.62 -12.43
C LEU A 50 2.89 -0.76 -10.94
N GLY A 51 4.04 -1.31 -10.59
CA GLY A 51 4.49 -1.45 -9.21
C GLY A 51 4.56 -0.11 -8.49
N GLU A 52 5.09 0.92 -9.14
CA GLU A 52 5.10 2.28 -8.60
C GLU A 52 3.68 2.80 -8.35
N ALA A 53 2.77 2.59 -9.29
CA ALA A 53 1.38 3.01 -9.16
C ALA A 53 0.68 2.27 -8.00
N VAL A 54 0.96 0.99 -7.80
CA VAL A 54 0.44 0.20 -6.68
C VAL A 54 0.97 0.72 -5.34
N ILE A 55 2.26 1.01 -5.26
CA ILE A 55 2.87 1.57 -4.05
C ILE A 55 2.22 2.92 -3.71
N ASP A 56 2.09 3.81 -4.68
CA ASP A 56 1.46 5.11 -4.49
C ASP A 56 -0.01 4.96 -4.02
N HIS A 57 -0.72 4.00 -4.58
CA HIS A 57 -2.10 3.70 -4.20
C HIS A 57 -2.20 3.20 -2.75
N LEU A 58 -1.35 2.26 -2.35
CA LEU A 58 -1.32 1.73 -0.98
C LEU A 58 -0.97 2.81 0.03
N ILE A 59 0.02 3.64 -0.28
CA ILE A 59 0.42 4.76 0.57
C ILE A 59 -0.73 5.77 0.71
N ALA A 60 -1.41 6.09 -0.39
CA ALA A 60 -2.54 7.02 -0.35
C ALA A 60 -3.69 6.49 0.51
N GLU A 61 -4.03 5.20 0.40
CA GLU A 61 -5.06 4.59 1.22
C GLU A 61 -4.71 4.62 2.71
N MET A 62 -3.50 4.22 3.07
CA MET A 62 -3.07 4.21 4.48
C MET A 62 -2.93 5.61 5.04
N THR A 63 -2.48 6.57 4.23
CA THR A 63 -2.43 7.98 4.62
C THR A 63 -3.82 8.50 4.95
N GLU A 64 -4.80 8.19 4.11
CA GLU A 64 -6.18 8.62 4.35
C GLU A 64 -6.77 7.98 5.61
N GLU A 65 -6.58 6.69 5.79
CA GLU A 65 -7.14 5.99 6.95
C GLU A 65 -6.46 6.34 8.27
N LEU A 66 -5.12 6.30 8.31
CA LEU A 66 -4.37 6.46 9.56
C LEU A 66 -4.02 7.92 9.87
N PHE A 67 -3.56 8.67 8.86
CA PHE A 67 -3.09 10.03 9.11
C PHE A 67 -4.25 11.01 9.12
N VAL A 68 -4.91 11.19 8.00
CA VAL A 68 -6.02 12.13 7.87
C VAL A 68 -7.19 11.73 8.77
N GLY A 69 -7.53 10.46 8.80
CA GLY A 69 -8.68 9.96 9.54
C GLY A 69 -8.48 9.86 11.05
N ILE A 70 -7.25 9.74 11.53
CA ILE A 70 -6.97 9.52 12.96
C ILE A 70 -5.92 10.47 13.51
N LEU A 71 -4.66 10.33 13.06
CA LEU A 71 -3.54 11.01 13.71
C LEU A 71 -3.53 12.53 13.56
N ASP A 72 -4.06 13.03 12.45
CA ASP A 72 -4.17 14.48 12.19
C ASP A 72 -5.44 15.11 12.80
N GLN A 73 -6.32 14.31 13.39
CA GLN A 73 -7.55 14.79 14.01
C GLN A 73 -7.28 15.41 15.39
N SER A 74 -8.17 16.31 15.82
CA SER A 74 -8.12 16.90 17.16
C SER A 74 -8.77 15.97 18.17
N LEU A 75 -8.07 14.89 18.53
CA LEU A 75 -8.51 13.87 19.46
C LEU A 75 -7.47 13.69 20.58
N PRO A 76 -7.90 13.25 21.78
CA PRO A 76 -6.92 12.90 22.82
C PRO A 76 -5.95 11.82 22.36
N PRO A 77 -4.67 11.85 22.77
CA PRO A 77 -3.67 10.87 22.36
C PRO A 77 -4.07 9.42 22.57
N LYS A 78 -4.69 9.12 23.69
CA LYS A 78 -5.15 7.76 24.01
C LYS A 78 -6.21 7.27 23.03
N VAL A 79 -7.13 8.15 22.61
CA VAL A 79 -8.16 7.84 21.62
C VAL A 79 -7.53 7.60 20.26
N LYS A 80 -6.57 8.43 19.84
CA LYS A 80 -5.84 8.24 18.59
C LYS A 80 -5.12 6.90 18.57
N LEU A 81 -4.41 6.57 19.64
CA LEU A 81 -3.69 5.30 19.78
C LEU A 81 -4.64 4.11 19.66
N GLN A 82 -5.76 4.16 20.36
CA GLN A 82 -6.77 3.09 20.33
C GLN A 82 -7.33 2.91 18.92
N LYS A 83 -7.71 4.02 18.26
CA LYS A 83 -8.24 3.97 16.90
C LYS A 83 -7.21 3.46 15.89
N MET A 84 -5.96 3.87 16.02
CA MET A 84 -4.88 3.40 15.15
C MET A 84 -4.69 1.89 15.28
N LEU A 85 -4.61 1.38 16.51
CA LEU A 85 -4.44 -0.05 16.76
C LEU A 85 -5.65 -0.86 16.28
N ASP A 86 -6.87 -0.37 16.51
CA ASP A 86 -8.09 -1.03 16.05
C ASP A 86 -8.14 -1.11 14.52
N THR A 87 -7.72 -0.05 13.83
CA THR A 87 -7.67 -0.01 12.36
C THR A 87 -6.67 -1.05 11.84
N VAL A 88 -5.46 -1.08 12.40
CA VAL A 88 -4.43 -2.05 12.00
C VAL A 88 -4.89 -3.47 12.23
N LEU A 89 -5.50 -3.76 13.38
CA LEU A 89 -6.04 -5.09 13.69
C LEU A 89 -7.15 -5.50 12.72
N THR A 90 -8.07 -4.59 12.41
CA THR A 90 -9.16 -4.87 11.47
C THR A 90 -8.61 -5.23 10.09
N LEU A 91 -7.62 -4.49 9.59
CA LEU A 91 -6.98 -4.77 8.31
C LEU A 91 -6.29 -6.14 8.30
N GLN A 92 -5.66 -6.53 9.41
CA GLN A 92 -5.04 -7.85 9.52
C GLN A 92 -6.09 -8.97 9.55
N MET A 93 -7.21 -8.77 10.19
CA MET A 93 -8.28 -9.77 10.29
C MET A 93 -8.97 -10.06 8.95
N GLU A 94 -8.96 -9.14 8.01
CA GLU A 94 -9.52 -9.34 6.66
C GLU A 94 -8.89 -10.55 5.95
N HIS A 95 -7.65 -10.88 6.29
CA HIS A 95 -6.90 -12.00 5.71
C HIS A 95 -6.47 -13.00 6.78
N GLU A 96 -7.22 -13.11 7.87
CA GLU A 96 -6.96 -14.06 8.98
C GLU A 96 -5.55 -13.88 9.60
N GLY A 97 -4.99 -12.68 9.55
CA GLY A 97 -3.66 -12.38 10.07
C GLY A 97 -2.50 -12.99 9.27
N LYS A 98 -2.77 -13.50 8.08
CA LYS A 98 -1.77 -14.27 7.31
C LYS A 98 -0.94 -13.45 6.33
N ARG A 99 -1.46 -12.32 5.85
CA ARG A 99 -0.82 -11.56 4.76
C ARG A 99 0.15 -10.48 5.24
N GLY A 100 0.03 -10.02 6.47
CA GLY A 100 0.86 -8.94 7.00
C GLY A 100 0.50 -7.57 6.44
N CYS A 101 1.40 -6.61 6.64
CA CYS A 101 1.24 -5.25 6.14
C CYS A 101 1.62 -5.17 4.67
N PRO A 102 0.72 -4.74 3.77
CA PRO A 102 1.05 -4.67 2.33
C PRO A 102 2.22 -3.74 2.03
N ILE A 103 2.32 -2.61 2.71
CA ILE A 103 3.41 -1.65 2.52
C ILE A 103 4.71 -2.21 3.13
N GLY A 104 4.65 -2.74 4.35
CA GLY A 104 5.80 -3.33 5.03
C GLY A 104 6.39 -4.51 4.27
N ASN A 105 5.55 -5.38 3.72
CA ASN A 105 6.00 -6.52 2.92
C ASN A 105 6.75 -6.08 1.67
N LEU A 106 6.26 -5.05 0.97
CA LEU A 106 6.94 -4.48 -0.20
C LEU A 106 8.26 -3.80 0.19
N ALA A 107 8.31 -3.15 1.36
CA ALA A 107 9.53 -2.53 1.86
C ALA A 107 10.62 -3.59 2.09
N ILE A 108 10.27 -4.72 2.69
CA ILE A 108 11.21 -5.82 2.93
C ILE A 108 11.67 -6.42 1.60
N GLU A 109 10.76 -6.62 0.67
CA GLU A 109 11.06 -7.26 -0.62
C GLU A 109 11.91 -6.39 -1.55
N LEU A 110 11.62 -5.09 -1.64
CA LEU A 110 12.10 -4.24 -2.75
C LEU A 110 13.12 -3.18 -2.36
N SER A 111 13.29 -2.87 -1.08
CA SER A 111 14.10 -1.73 -0.66
C SER A 111 15.59 -1.84 -1.04
N GLU A 112 16.14 -3.03 -1.09
CA GLU A 112 17.54 -3.24 -1.51
C GLU A 112 17.71 -3.12 -3.02
N HIS A 113 16.65 -3.37 -3.80
CA HIS A 113 16.74 -3.56 -5.24
C HIS A 113 16.25 -2.36 -6.05
N ASP A 114 15.42 -1.49 -5.47
CA ASP A 114 14.86 -0.36 -6.19
C ASP A 114 14.90 0.91 -5.32
N PRO A 115 15.84 1.83 -5.62
CA PRO A 115 15.98 3.08 -4.83
C PRO A 115 14.74 3.95 -4.80
N LEU A 116 13.97 4.02 -5.91
CA LEU A 116 12.75 4.82 -5.95
C LEU A 116 11.66 4.23 -5.05
N PHE A 117 11.49 2.92 -5.11
CA PHE A 117 10.52 2.23 -4.26
C PHE A 117 10.91 2.36 -2.78
N ARG A 118 12.18 2.18 -2.47
CA ARG A 118 12.71 2.38 -1.11
C ARG A 118 12.40 3.77 -0.59
N GLU A 119 12.65 4.80 -1.39
CA GLU A 119 12.42 6.19 -1.00
C GLU A 119 10.94 6.45 -0.68
N LYS A 120 10.04 6.00 -1.53
CA LYS A 120 8.59 6.15 -1.33
C LYS A 120 8.11 5.44 -0.06
N LEU A 121 8.55 4.20 0.13
CA LEU A 121 8.17 3.38 1.28
C LEU A 121 8.75 3.93 2.58
N ALA A 122 10.03 4.33 2.57
CA ALA A 122 10.69 4.93 3.72
C ALA A 122 10.00 6.23 4.14
N HIS A 123 9.65 7.08 3.18
CA HIS A 123 8.96 8.33 3.45
C HIS A 123 7.63 8.10 4.18
N PHE A 124 6.87 7.12 3.76
CA PHE A 124 5.60 6.77 4.43
C PHE A 124 5.83 6.38 5.90
N PHE A 125 6.78 5.48 6.17
CA PHE A 125 7.07 5.04 7.54
C PHE A 125 7.64 6.18 8.40
N GLU A 126 8.47 7.05 7.83
CA GLU A 126 8.98 8.24 8.52
C GLU A 126 7.85 9.20 8.92
N GLN A 127 6.87 9.41 8.04
CA GLN A 127 5.70 10.24 8.35
C GLN A 127 4.86 9.62 9.46
N TRP A 128 4.66 8.31 9.42
CA TRP A 128 3.92 7.60 10.46
C TRP A 128 4.64 7.72 11.81
N GLU A 129 5.93 7.45 11.82
CA GLU A 129 6.77 7.59 13.03
C GLU A 129 6.67 9.00 13.63
N LYS A 130 6.81 10.04 12.82
CA LYS A 130 6.72 11.43 13.27
C LYS A 130 5.35 11.74 13.88
N LYS A 131 4.28 11.31 13.25
CA LYS A 131 2.92 11.55 13.74
C LYS A 131 2.64 10.83 15.05
N VAL A 132 3.12 9.61 15.19
CA VAL A 132 3.03 8.87 16.46
C VAL A 132 3.87 9.54 17.54
N GLN A 133 5.08 10.00 17.21
CA GLN A 133 5.95 10.72 18.15
C GLN A 133 5.27 12.00 18.66
N LEU A 134 4.71 12.81 17.77
CA LEU A 134 3.97 14.02 18.15
C LEU A 134 2.77 13.70 19.05
N MET A 135 2.06 12.62 18.76
CA MET A 135 0.94 12.17 19.57
C MET A 135 1.39 11.79 20.99
N LEU A 136 2.50 11.05 21.11
CA LEU A 136 3.04 10.61 22.39
C LEU A 136 3.61 11.75 23.22
N ASP A 137 4.04 12.84 22.59
CA ASP A 137 4.58 14.03 23.27
C ASP A 137 3.48 14.96 23.81
N GLU A 138 2.22 14.71 23.51
CA GLU A 138 1.09 15.47 24.05
C GLU A 138 0.77 15.11 25.56
#